data_ad114f4d1e453af7fa3d872be8c4b5c9
#
_entry.id   ad114f4d1e453af7fa3d872be8c4b5c9
#
_cell.length_a   1.000
_cell.length_b   1.000
_cell.length_c   1.000
_cell.angle_alpha   90.00
_cell.angle_beta   90.00
_cell.angle_gamma   90.00
#
_symmetry.space_group_name_H-M   'P 1'
#
loop_
_entity.id
_entity.type
_entity.pdbx_description
1 polymer ?
#
loop_
_entity_poly.entity_id
_entity_poly.type
_entity_poly.pdbx_seq_one_letter_code
_entity_poly.pdbx_strand_id
1 'polypeptide(L)'
;MQHIIKSYIKFLFHSKNEHGVHSPFVFDLVTKCFYDATKYQEYEVLKSYRKSLLENKNTIEVTDFGAGSRVFKSNTREISKIAQTAGITPKNAELLFRIVRYFQPKSILEIGTSLGLATSALSLGNSNAKIITLEGCLNTMATAKKMFQVSSFKFL
;
A
#
# COMPACT_ATOMS: atom_id res chain seq x y z
N MET A 1 19.95 4.16 18.24
CA MET A 1 19.19 2.93 18.52
C MET A 1 18.50 2.95 19.89
N GLN A 2 19.18 3.29 20.99
CA GLN A 2 18.60 3.37 22.35
C GLN A 2 17.38 4.31 22.46
N HIS A 3 17.39 5.47 21.78
CA HIS A 3 16.27 6.42 21.80
C HIS A 3 15.00 5.81 21.22
N ILE A 4 15.10 5.07 20.11
CA ILE A 4 13.95 4.41 19.45
C ILE A 4 13.33 3.37 20.39
N ILE A 5 14.16 2.57 21.04
CA ILE A 5 13.70 1.54 21.98
C ILE A 5 13.00 2.18 23.20
N LYS A 6 13.61 3.20 23.79
CA LYS A 6 13.00 3.93 24.92
C LYS A 6 11.66 4.57 24.54
N SER A 7 11.58 5.20 23.35
CA SER A 7 10.35 5.81 22.85
C SER A 7 9.27 4.78 22.59
N TYR A 8 9.63 3.60 22.06
CA TYR A 8 8.69 2.51 21.85
C TYR A 8 8.16 1.93 23.15
N ILE A 9 9.02 1.71 24.14
CA ILE A 9 8.61 1.24 25.47
C ILE A 9 7.66 2.28 26.12
N LYS A 10 8.02 3.58 26.07
CA LYS A 10 7.16 4.65 26.57
C LYS A 10 5.80 4.66 25.86
N PHE A 11 5.78 4.47 24.54
CA PHE A 11 4.55 4.34 23.78
C PHE A 11 3.68 3.18 24.27
N LEU A 12 4.25 1.99 24.47
CA LEU A 12 3.51 0.81 24.95
C LEU A 12 2.83 1.05 26.32
N PHE A 13 3.51 1.74 27.23
CA PHE A 13 2.95 2.05 28.55
C PHE A 13 1.88 3.16 28.53
N HIS A 14 1.86 4.02 27.52
CA HIS A 14 0.92 5.13 27.41
C HIS A 14 -0.14 4.92 26.32
N SER A 15 0.01 3.88 25.51
CA SER A 15 -0.99 3.56 24.48
C SER A 15 -2.28 3.07 25.13
N LYS A 16 -3.40 3.50 24.56
CA LYS A 16 -4.74 3.07 24.95
C LYS A 16 -5.29 2.14 23.89
N ASN A 17 -6.03 1.14 24.31
CA ASN A 17 -6.85 0.31 23.41
C ASN A 17 -8.19 1.02 23.12
N GLU A 18 -9.07 0.35 22.39
CA GLU A 18 -10.40 0.85 22.02
C GLU A 18 -11.24 1.29 23.21
N HIS A 19 -11.10 0.65 24.39
CA HIS A 19 -11.83 1.00 25.60
C HIS A 19 -11.38 2.34 26.22
N GLY A 20 -10.17 2.80 25.87
CA GLY A 20 -9.67 4.11 26.27
C GLY A 20 -9.97 5.23 25.27
N VAL A 21 -10.76 4.96 24.21
CA VAL A 21 -11.11 5.93 23.17
C VAL A 21 -12.46 6.53 23.48
N HIS A 22 -12.52 7.87 23.63
CA HIS A 22 -13.76 8.59 23.92
C HIS A 22 -14.50 9.09 22.67
N SER A 23 -13.90 8.96 21.48
CA SER A 23 -14.54 9.33 20.22
C SER A 23 -15.29 8.13 19.63
N PRO A 24 -16.63 8.21 19.46
CA PRO A 24 -17.41 7.14 18.81
C PRO A 24 -16.89 6.82 17.39
N PHE A 25 -16.50 7.85 16.65
CA PHE A 25 -15.90 7.67 15.31
C PHE A 25 -14.62 6.84 15.35
N VAL A 26 -13.70 7.16 16.26
CA VAL A 26 -12.42 6.43 16.35
C VAL A 26 -12.65 5.02 16.90
N PHE A 27 -13.57 4.86 17.85
CA PHE A 27 -13.96 3.54 18.36
C PHE A 27 -14.50 2.65 17.22
N ASP A 28 -15.41 3.16 16.42
CA ASP A 28 -15.97 2.44 15.28
C ASP A 28 -14.90 2.12 14.23
N LEU A 29 -14.02 3.06 13.92
CA LEU A 29 -12.91 2.83 12.98
C LEU A 29 -11.99 1.71 13.45
N VAL A 30 -11.64 1.69 14.73
CA VAL A 30 -10.77 0.65 15.29
C VAL A 30 -11.50 -0.70 15.30
N THR A 31 -12.71 -0.76 15.83
CA THR A 31 -13.43 -2.03 16.03
C THR A 31 -14.00 -2.61 14.74
N LYS A 32 -14.54 -1.76 13.84
CA LYS A 32 -15.22 -2.20 12.61
C LYS A 32 -14.32 -2.24 11.38
N CYS A 33 -13.14 -1.60 11.43
CA CYS A 33 -12.21 -1.54 10.29
C CYS A 33 -10.84 -2.13 10.62
N PHE A 34 -10.16 -1.64 11.66
CA PHE A 34 -8.79 -2.10 11.95
C PHE A 34 -8.76 -3.52 12.49
N TYR A 35 -9.70 -3.88 13.36
CA TYR A 35 -9.83 -5.21 13.96
C TYR A 35 -10.65 -6.19 13.10
N ASP A 36 -11.15 -5.75 11.95
CA ASP A 36 -11.86 -6.63 11.04
C ASP A 36 -10.95 -7.78 10.58
N ALA A 37 -11.27 -8.97 11.05
CA ALA A 37 -10.56 -10.22 10.75
C ALA A 37 -11.18 -11.00 9.58
N THR A 38 -12.15 -10.41 8.87
CA THR A 38 -12.80 -11.03 7.72
C THR A 38 -11.78 -11.33 6.62
N LYS A 39 -11.85 -12.56 6.11
CA LYS A 39 -11.02 -12.98 4.96
C LYS A 39 -11.76 -12.64 3.68
N TYR A 40 -11.43 -11.50 3.11
CA TYR A 40 -11.99 -11.05 1.84
C TYR A 40 -11.36 -11.78 0.65
N GLN A 41 -12.18 -12.06 -0.36
CA GLN A 41 -11.72 -12.69 -1.61
C GLN A 41 -10.68 -11.82 -2.34
N GLU A 42 -10.81 -10.52 -2.22
CA GLU A 42 -9.91 -9.50 -2.77
C GLU A 42 -8.47 -9.61 -2.24
N TYR A 43 -8.28 -10.20 -1.06
CA TYR A 43 -6.93 -10.45 -0.54
C TYR A 43 -6.14 -11.45 -1.39
N GLU A 44 -6.81 -12.42 -2.01
CA GLU A 44 -6.15 -13.35 -2.93
C GLU A 44 -5.73 -12.64 -4.22
N VAL A 45 -6.50 -11.66 -4.68
CA VAL A 45 -6.13 -10.81 -5.82
C VAL A 45 -4.90 -9.97 -5.49
N LEU A 46 -4.86 -9.34 -4.30
CA LEU A 46 -3.68 -8.60 -3.83
C LEU A 46 -2.44 -9.48 -3.73
N LYS A 47 -2.57 -10.69 -3.20
CA LYS A 47 -1.48 -11.66 -3.10
C LYS A 47 -0.98 -12.08 -4.47
N SER A 48 -1.88 -12.37 -5.41
CA SER A 48 -1.54 -12.76 -6.78
C SER A 48 -0.80 -11.65 -7.50
N TYR A 49 -1.30 -10.41 -7.42
CA TYR A 49 -0.63 -9.24 -8.00
C TYR A 49 0.77 -9.05 -7.41
N ARG A 50 0.89 -9.09 -6.09
CA ARG A 50 2.18 -9.00 -5.42
C ARG A 50 3.14 -10.11 -5.87
N LYS A 51 2.66 -11.35 -5.99
CA LYS A 51 3.44 -12.49 -6.45
C LYS A 51 3.98 -12.24 -7.86
N SER A 52 3.15 -11.78 -8.79
CA SER A 52 3.58 -11.47 -10.16
C SER A 52 4.70 -10.43 -10.23
N LEU A 53 4.67 -9.43 -9.34
CA LEU A 53 5.75 -8.45 -9.21
C LEU A 53 7.02 -9.04 -8.61
N LEU A 54 6.91 -9.89 -7.59
CA LEU A 54 8.05 -10.53 -6.93
C LEU A 54 8.77 -11.55 -7.84
N GLU A 55 8.06 -12.14 -8.79
CA GLU A 55 8.60 -13.07 -9.79
C GLU A 55 9.19 -12.35 -11.01
N ASN A 56 8.93 -11.05 -11.17
CA ASN A 56 9.38 -10.27 -12.31
C ASN A 56 10.84 -9.81 -12.14
N LYS A 57 11.75 -10.45 -12.90
CA LYS A 57 13.19 -10.19 -12.89
C LYS A 57 13.65 -9.10 -13.86
N ASN A 58 12.73 -8.51 -14.62
CA ASN A 58 13.07 -7.41 -15.52
C ASN A 58 13.57 -6.20 -14.73
N THR A 59 14.44 -5.43 -15.35
CA THR A 59 14.99 -4.19 -14.78
C THR A 59 14.36 -2.97 -15.43
N ILE A 60 14.25 -1.90 -14.65
CA ILE A 60 13.83 -0.58 -15.12
C ILE A 60 14.77 0.50 -14.60
N GLU A 61 14.96 1.57 -15.37
CA GLU A 61 15.63 2.78 -14.91
C GLU A 61 14.67 3.62 -14.06
N VAL A 62 15.03 3.82 -12.80
CA VAL A 62 14.23 4.61 -11.84
C VAL A 62 14.84 5.99 -11.68
N THR A 63 14.08 7.04 -11.97
CA THR A 63 14.44 8.41 -11.61
C THR A 63 14.02 8.66 -10.17
N ASP A 64 15.00 8.88 -9.30
CA ASP A 64 14.76 9.17 -7.88
C ASP A 64 14.81 10.70 -7.67
N PHE A 65 13.67 11.30 -7.35
CA PHE A 65 13.54 12.74 -7.09
C PHE A 65 13.74 13.11 -5.62
N GLY A 66 14.00 12.11 -4.76
CA GLY A 66 14.14 12.28 -3.33
C GLY A 66 15.60 12.23 -2.85
N ALA A 67 15.78 11.86 -1.59
CA ALA A 67 17.08 11.76 -0.93
C ALA A 67 17.93 10.54 -1.37
N GLY A 68 17.49 9.82 -2.41
CA GLY A 68 18.11 8.59 -2.86
C GLY A 68 17.68 7.36 -2.06
N SER A 69 18.08 6.20 -2.54
CA SER A 69 17.73 4.93 -1.91
C SER A 69 18.83 4.43 -0.98
N ARG A 70 18.45 4.01 0.23
CA ARG A 70 19.38 3.32 1.15
C ARG A 70 19.67 1.87 0.72
N VAL A 71 18.81 1.29 -0.13
CA VAL A 71 18.89 -0.11 -0.55
C VAL A 71 19.54 -0.24 -1.93
N PHE A 72 19.14 0.62 -2.87
CA PHE A 72 19.64 0.57 -4.24
C PHE A 72 20.83 1.51 -4.43
N LYS A 73 21.92 0.96 -4.95
CA LYS A 73 23.14 1.73 -5.31
C LYS A 73 23.11 2.22 -6.76
N SER A 74 22.17 1.75 -7.57
CA SER A 74 22.01 2.06 -8.99
C SER A 74 20.57 2.50 -9.27
N ASN A 75 20.40 3.29 -10.34
CA ASN A 75 19.08 3.64 -10.87
C ASN A 75 18.45 2.49 -11.64
N THR A 76 19.24 1.59 -12.21
CA THR A 76 18.74 0.34 -12.80
C THR A 76 18.31 -0.60 -11.68
N ARG A 77 17.02 -0.83 -11.55
CA ARG A 77 16.44 -1.60 -10.43
C ARG A 77 15.57 -2.74 -10.96
N GLU A 78 15.72 -3.91 -10.39
CA GLU A 78 14.87 -5.08 -10.68
C GLU A 78 13.47 -4.87 -10.09
N ILE A 79 12.43 -5.16 -10.87
CA ILE A 79 11.02 -4.97 -10.46
C ILE A 79 10.71 -5.74 -9.16
N SER A 80 11.18 -6.99 -9.07
CA SER A 80 10.99 -7.80 -7.87
C SER A 80 11.57 -7.16 -6.60
N LYS A 81 12.75 -6.52 -6.72
CA LYS A 81 13.40 -5.84 -5.61
C LYS A 81 12.70 -4.55 -5.23
N ILE A 82 12.17 -3.81 -6.21
CA ILE A 82 11.32 -2.64 -5.93
C ILE A 82 10.07 -3.07 -5.17
N ALA A 83 9.38 -4.11 -5.63
CA ALA A 83 8.18 -4.63 -4.97
C ALA A 83 8.45 -5.12 -3.54
N GLN A 84 9.63 -5.69 -3.30
CA GLN A 84 10.04 -6.19 -1.99
C GLN A 84 10.37 -5.07 -0.99
N THR A 85 11.03 -3.99 -1.46
CA THR A 85 11.63 -2.98 -0.58
C THR A 85 10.84 -1.69 -0.51
N ALA A 86 10.20 -1.27 -1.59
CA ALA A 86 9.44 -0.02 -1.69
C ALA A 86 7.91 -0.24 -1.73
N GLY A 87 7.46 -1.48 -1.91
CA GLY A 87 6.04 -1.80 -1.93
C GLY A 87 5.41 -1.87 -0.54
N ILE A 88 4.14 -1.48 -0.44
CA ILE A 88 3.35 -1.63 0.79
C ILE A 88 3.36 -3.11 1.24
N THR A 89 3.42 -3.38 2.55
CA THR A 89 3.38 -4.75 3.07
C THR A 89 2.01 -5.41 2.84
N PRO A 90 1.89 -6.75 2.80
CA PRO A 90 0.60 -7.42 2.66
C PRO A 90 -0.43 -6.98 3.71
N LYS A 91 -0.03 -6.93 4.99
CA LYS A 91 -0.91 -6.48 6.08
C LYS A 91 -1.41 -5.05 5.90
N ASN A 92 -0.54 -4.14 5.45
CA ASN A 92 -0.92 -2.75 5.22
C ASN A 92 -1.77 -2.60 3.97
N ALA A 93 -1.58 -3.43 2.93
CA ALA A 93 -2.44 -3.46 1.75
C ALA A 93 -3.86 -3.94 2.12
N GLU A 94 -3.98 -4.99 2.92
CA GLU A 94 -5.25 -5.46 3.46
C GLU A 94 -5.93 -4.41 4.35
N LEU A 95 -5.16 -3.70 5.19
CA LEU A 95 -5.69 -2.60 5.99
C LEU A 95 -6.18 -1.45 5.11
N LEU A 96 -5.41 -1.06 4.09
CA LEU A 96 -5.79 0.00 3.15
C LEU A 96 -7.08 -0.35 2.40
N PHE A 97 -7.22 -1.61 1.95
CA PHE A 97 -8.45 -2.13 1.39
C PHE A 97 -9.64 -1.95 2.36
N ARG A 98 -9.48 -2.37 3.64
CA ARG A 98 -10.55 -2.23 4.65
C ARG A 98 -10.92 -0.78 4.91
N ILE A 99 -9.94 0.11 4.97
CA ILE A 99 -10.18 1.56 5.14
C ILE A 99 -11.05 2.09 4.00
N VAL A 100 -10.69 1.79 2.75
CA VAL A 100 -11.47 2.23 1.59
C VAL A 100 -12.86 1.59 1.58
N ARG A 101 -12.95 0.30 1.91
CA ARG A 101 -14.22 -0.41 2.04
C ARG A 101 -15.11 0.17 3.16
N TYR A 102 -14.52 0.60 4.27
CA TYR A 102 -15.25 1.20 5.38
C TYR A 102 -15.79 2.60 5.04
N PHE A 103 -14.97 3.45 4.47
CA PHE A 103 -15.36 4.84 4.17
C PHE A 103 -16.12 5.02 2.85
N GLN A 104 -16.00 4.09 1.91
CA GLN A 104 -16.60 4.16 0.57
C GLN A 104 -16.39 5.54 -0.11
N PRO A 105 -15.16 6.05 -0.21
CA PRO A 105 -14.91 7.36 -0.79
C PRO A 105 -15.28 7.38 -2.28
N LYS A 106 -15.85 8.49 -2.75
CA LYS A 106 -16.17 8.69 -4.19
C LYS A 106 -14.92 8.95 -5.02
N SER A 107 -13.90 9.56 -4.41
CA SER A 107 -12.62 9.86 -5.05
C SER A 107 -11.46 9.63 -4.10
N ILE A 108 -10.34 9.17 -4.66
CA ILE A 108 -9.12 8.86 -3.92
C ILE A 108 -7.96 9.52 -4.66
N LEU A 109 -7.10 10.23 -3.95
CA LEU A 109 -5.82 10.72 -4.43
C LEU A 109 -4.69 9.92 -3.79
N GLU A 110 -3.85 9.31 -4.61
CA GLU A 110 -2.63 8.63 -4.20
C GLU A 110 -1.41 9.40 -4.70
N ILE A 111 -0.45 9.64 -3.84
CA ILE A 111 0.84 10.24 -4.19
C ILE A 111 1.93 9.19 -4.04
N GLY A 112 2.52 8.77 -5.18
CA GLY A 112 3.51 7.70 -5.25
C GLY A 112 2.89 6.36 -5.60
N THR A 113 2.54 6.16 -6.88
CA THR A 113 2.00 4.89 -7.41
C THR A 113 2.97 3.73 -7.22
N SER A 114 4.26 4.00 -7.41
CA SER A 114 5.31 2.97 -7.50
C SER A 114 4.90 1.86 -8.48
N LEU A 115 4.93 0.60 -8.05
CA LEU A 115 4.46 -0.55 -8.84
C LEU A 115 2.97 -0.86 -8.64
N GLY A 116 2.19 0.04 -8.04
CA GLY A 116 0.74 -0.08 -7.94
C GLY A 116 0.20 -1.03 -6.86
N LEU A 117 1.02 -1.46 -5.91
CA LEU A 117 0.57 -2.36 -4.84
C LEU A 117 -0.46 -1.70 -3.90
N ALA A 118 -0.29 -0.41 -3.59
CA ALA A 118 -1.28 0.33 -2.80
C ALA A 118 -2.49 0.70 -3.67
N THR A 119 -2.26 1.13 -4.91
CA THR A 119 -3.32 1.44 -5.88
C THR A 119 -4.28 0.26 -6.06
N SER A 120 -3.75 -0.98 -6.14
CA SER A 120 -4.59 -2.18 -6.24
C SER A 120 -5.48 -2.38 -5.01
N ALA A 121 -4.96 -2.14 -3.81
CA ALA A 121 -5.75 -2.23 -2.59
C ALA A 121 -6.85 -1.14 -2.52
N LEU A 122 -6.53 0.09 -2.95
CA LEU A 122 -7.51 1.18 -3.05
C LEU A 122 -8.64 0.83 -4.01
N SER A 123 -8.32 0.32 -5.20
CA SER A 123 -9.29 -0.05 -6.23
C SER A 123 -10.21 -1.19 -5.80
N LEU A 124 -9.65 -2.21 -5.16
CA LEU A 124 -10.45 -3.34 -4.68
C LEU A 124 -11.35 -2.96 -3.51
N GLY A 125 -10.95 -1.98 -2.68
CA GLY A 125 -11.75 -1.51 -1.55
C GLY A 125 -13.04 -0.80 -1.97
N ASN A 126 -13.03 -0.08 -3.09
CA ASN A 126 -14.21 0.50 -3.73
C ASN A 126 -14.00 0.63 -5.24
N SER A 127 -14.56 -0.31 -6.00
CA SER A 127 -14.45 -0.34 -7.47
C SER A 127 -15.17 0.82 -8.17
N ASN A 128 -16.03 1.55 -7.47
CA ASN A 128 -16.74 2.71 -8.00
C ASN A 128 -16.02 4.04 -7.72
N ALA A 129 -14.95 4.02 -6.92
CA ALA A 129 -14.19 5.22 -6.61
C ALA A 129 -13.36 5.68 -7.82
N LYS A 130 -13.36 7.00 -8.08
CA LYS A 130 -12.40 7.59 -9.00
C LYS A 130 -11.03 7.67 -8.32
N ILE A 131 -10.05 6.91 -8.81
CA ILE A 131 -8.69 6.93 -8.26
C ILE A 131 -7.80 7.76 -9.18
N ILE A 132 -7.15 8.77 -8.61
CA ILE A 132 -6.10 9.54 -9.25
C ILE A 132 -4.80 9.19 -8.53
N THR A 133 -3.85 8.62 -9.25
CA THR A 133 -2.54 8.26 -8.71
C THR A 133 -1.43 8.98 -9.47
N LEU A 134 -0.46 9.50 -8.73
CA LEU A 134 0.66 10.28 -9.27
C LEU A 134 1.96 9.51 -9.05
N GLU A 135 2.79 9.43 -10.10
CA GLU A 135 4.12 8.82 -10.05
C GLU A 135 5.11 9.73 -10.78
N GLY A 136 6.22 10.05 -10.11
CA GLY A 136 7.26 10.92 -10.67
C GLY A 136 8.13 10.21 -11.72
N CYS A 137 8.42 8.93 -11.53
CA CYS A 137 9.25 8.16 -12.45
C CYS A 137 8.41 7.57 -13.59
N LEU A 138 8.63 8.03 -14.82
CA LEU A 138 7.89 7.57 -16.00
C LEU A 138 8.02 6.07 -16.25
N ASN A 139 9.20 5.48 -16.04
CA ASN A 139 9.42 4.05 -16.24
C ASN A 139 8.69 3.20 -15.19
N THR A 140 8.65 3.67 -13.94
CA THR A 140 7.89 3.02 -12.87
C THR A 140 6.39 3.10 -13.16
N MET A 141 5.89 4.27 -13.58
CA MET A 141 4.52 4.46 -14.01
C MET A 141 4.13 3.54 -15.19
N ALA A 142 4.97 3.49 -16.23
CA ALA A 142 4.72 2.63 -17.38
C ALA A 142 4.68 1.15 -16.99
N THR A 143 5.54 0.75 -16.07
CA THR A 143 5.56 -0.63 -15.53
C THR A 143 4.26 -0.92 -14.77
N ALA A 144 3.83 -0.03 -13.88
CA ALA A 144 2.57 -0.20 -13.15
C ALA A 144 1.38 -0.33 -14.10
N LYS A 145 1.27 0.55 -15.11
CA LYS A 145 0.21 0.48 -16.14
C LYS A 145 0.20 -0.87 -16.85
N LYS A 146 1.36 -1.36 -17.29
CA LYS A 146 1.48 -2.67 -17.96
C LYS A 146 1.04 -3.82 -17.04
N MET A 147 1.47 -3.80 -15.79
CA MET A 147 1.11 -4.84 -14.81
C MET A 147 -0.39 -4.85 -14.51
N PHE A 148 -1.04 -3.69 -14.43
CA PHE A 148 -2.48 -3.60 -14.25
C PHE A 148 -3.25 -4.20 -15.42
N GLN A 149 -2.85 -3.93 -16.66
CA GLN A 149 -3.48 -4.50 -17.86
C GLN A 149 -3.43 -6.03 -17.88
N VAL A 150 -2.30 -6.61 -17.48
CA VAL A 150 -2.10 -8.07 -17.42
C VAL A 150 -2.91 -8.70 -16.27
N SER A 151 -3.09 -7.98 -15.17
CA SER A 151 -3.71 -8.51 -13.94
C SER A 151 -5.23 -8.37 -13.88
N SER A 152 -5.88 -8.00 -14.98
CA SER A 152 -7.35 -7.83 -15.09
C SER A 152 -7.94 -6.82 -14.07
N PHE A 153 -7.13 -5.94 -13.51
CA PHE A 153 -7.66 -4.80 -12.78
C PHE A 153 -8.32 -3.85 -13.77
N LYS A 154 -9.61 -3.61 -13.61
CA LYS A 154 -10.32 -2.57 -14.35
C LYS A 154 -9.92 -1.21 -13.77
N PHE A 155 -8.82 -0.66 -14.25
CA PHE A 155 -8.53 0.77 -14.12
C PHE A 155 -9.08 1.45 -15.38
N LEU A 156 -10.02 2.32 -15.17
CA LEU A 156 -10.52 3.24 -16.19
C LEU A 156 -9.54 4.39 -16.38
#